data_9577bde840b0bdd9ae9ba00d92c210ee
#
_entry.id   9577bde840b0bdd9ae9ba00d92c210ee
#
_cell.length_a   1.000
_cell.length_b   1.000
_cell.length_c   1.000
_cell.angle_alpha   90.00
_cell.angle_beta   90.00
_cell.angle_gamma   90.00
#
_symmetry.space_group_name_H-M   'P 1'
#
loop_
_entity.id
_entity.type
_entity.pdbx_description
1 polymer ?
#
loop_
_entity_poly.entity_id
_entity_poly.type
_entity_poly.pdbx_seq_one_letter_code
_entity_poly.pdbx_strand_id
1 'polypeptide(L)'
;VAPSRGLGDVYKRQPLLNMPFIRQVIEYVESLHIANRTIEYTMTSNAMLLDKYMDYLAEKNFGLLISLDGNKWNNSYRVTASGEDSFERNIANVDLLKEKYPEYFEKHVNFNTVLHNRNTVDEVFKFIKERYGKQPRITSLNTTGIRADKQEEFNNMFRNVADNLQQSKDYELLIDEMFMNSPEYHDVCLFLYKYNQNVYRSYNDLFALLKAENYIPTGGCTPFDRKIFITVNGKVLACERIGQQYGLGVVNPETPVDLSFQKIADMHNHYLDKLRAQCKTCYMSQSCMQCMYTINQLDSSEKIKCPGFTNREDFARYVSRNLSFMEKHPTAYERVMEVVLN
;
A
#
# COMPACT_ATOMS: atom_id res chain seq x y z
N VAL A 1 -3.20 11.50 23.61
CA VAL A 1 -2.92 11.45 22.18
C VAL A 1 -2.93 12.89 21.68
N ALA A 2 -1.76 13.42 21.30
CA ALA A 2 -1.68 14.75 20.71
C ALA A 2 -2.53 14.80 19.44
N PRO A 3 -3.33 15.87 19.21
CA PRO A 3 -4.12 16.00 17.99
C PRO A 3 -3.19 16.02 16.79
N SER A 4 -3.51 15.23 15.76
CA SER A 4 -2.75 15.15 14.53
C SER A 4 -2.65 16.54 13.87
N ARG A 5 -1.49 17.14 13.91
CA ARG A 5 -1.17 18.38 13.19
C ARG A 5 -0.68 17.99 11.81
N GLY A 6 -1.56 17.98 10.83
CA GLY A 6 -1.19 17.80 9.44
C GLY A 6 -0.70 16.39 9.08
N LEU A 7 -0.21 16.24 7.86
CA LEU A 7 0.38 15.01 7.28
C LEU A 7 1.66 14.54 7.96
N GLY A 8 2.22 15.35 8.84
CA GLY A 8 3.49 15.14 9.51
C GLY A 8 3.45 14.29 10.77
N ASP A 9 2.45 13.41 10.94
CA ASP A 9 2.36 12.59 12.15
C ASP A 9 3.41 11.46 12.12
N VAL A 10 4.66 11.85 12.34
CA VAL A 10 5.85 11.00 12.39
C VAL A 10 5.74 9.91 13.46
N TYR A 11 4.81 10.06 14.41
CA TYR A 11 4.59 9.11 15.50
C TYR A 11 3.61 7.99 15.21
N LYS A 12 2.67 8.17 14.29
CA LYS A 12 1.62 7.17 14.04
C LYS A 12 2.12 5.87 13.42
N ARG A 13 3.38 5.84 12.96
CA ARG A 13 3.98 4.67 12.31
C ARG A 13 5.44 4.51 12.72
N GLN A 14 5.72 4.53 14.03
CA GLN A 14 7.05 4.30 14.57
C GLN A 14 7.08 3.02 15.41
N PRO A 15 7.16 1.84 14.78
CA PRO A 15 7.25 0.59 15.53
C PRO A 15 8.48 0.56 16.44
N LEU A 16 9.57 1.20 16.07
CA LEU A 16 10.80 1.24 16.88
C LEU A 16 10.66 1.93 18.24
N LEU A 17 9.58 2.66 18.48
CA LEU A 17 9.28 3.18 19.82
C LEU A 17 8.94 2.11 20.83
N ASN A 18 8.50 0.94 20.41
CA ASN A 18 8.14 -0.17 21.27
C ASN A 18 8.87 -1.47 20.88
N MET A 19 10.19 -1.39 20.78
CA MET A 19 11.03 -2.56 20.48
C MET A 19 10.90 -3.71 21.49
N PRO A 20 10.69 -3.47 22.80
CA PRO A 20 10.44 -4.58 23.73
C PRO A 20 9.23 -5.42 23.32
N PHE A 21 8.14 -4.79 22.94
CA PHE A 21 6.95 -5.51 22.45
C PHE A 21 7.22 -6.26 21.14
N ILE A 22 7.92 -5.64 20.19
CA ILE A 22 8.30 -6.28 18.92
C ILE A 22 9.12 -7.55 19.19
N ARG A 23 10.09 -7.49 20.08
CA ARG A 23 10.92 -8.65 20.47
C ARG A 23 10.07 -9.77 21.07
N GLN A 24 9.16 -9.44 21.98
CA GLN A 24 8.26 -10.42 22.59
C GLN A 24 7.38 -11.12 21.54
N VAL A 25 6.85 -10.37 20.56
CA VAL A 25 6.06 -10.95 19.47
C VAL A 25 6.90 -11.88 18.62
N ILE A 26 8.12 -11.49 18.27
CA ILE A 26 9.04 -12.32 17.48
C ILE A 26 9.41 -13.60 18.24
N GLU A 27 9.82 -13.50 19.49
CA GLU A 27 10.13 -14.63 20.35
C GLU A 27 8.95 -15.60 20.47
N TYR A 28 7.74 -15.07 20.63
CA TYR A 28 6.52 -15.88 20.67
C TYR A 28 6.29 -16.59 19.33
N VAL A 29 6.37 -15.88 18.22
CA VAL A 29 6.14 -16.45 16.87
C VAL A 29 7.19 -17.52 16.54
N GLU A 30 8.46 -17.28 16.88
CA GLU A 30 9.54 -18.25 16.69
C GLU A 30 9.35 -19.50 17.56
N SER A 31 8.78 -19.35 18.76
CA SER A 31 8.45 -20.48 19.65
C SER A 31 7.36 -21.41 19.13
N LEU A 32 6.52 -20.96 18.21
CA LEU A 32 5.41 -21.75 17.67
C LEU A 32 5.87 -22.88 16.74
N HIS A 33 7.12 -22.85 16.25
CA HIS A 33 7.71 -23.86 15.35
C HIS A 33 6.79 -24.31 14.23
N ILE A 34 6.20 -23.34 13.50
CA ILE A 34 5.20 -23.61 12.45
C ILE A 34 5.88 -24.30 11.27
N ALA A 35 5.53 -25.57 11.04
CA ALA A 35 6.10 -26.37 9.96
C ALA A 35 5.66 -25.86 8.57
N ASN A 36 6.57 -25.96 7.59
CA ASN A 36 6.32 -25.63 6.18
C ASN A 36 5.87 -24.18 5.93
N ARG A 37 6.29 -23.22 6.76
CA ARG A 37 6.04 -21.78 6.56
C ARG A 37 7.31 -20.98 6.80
N THR A 38 7.52 -20.00 5.95
CA THR A 38 8.53 -18.96 6.15
C THR A 38 7.86 -17.77 6.81
N ILE A 39 8.49 -17.25 7.87
CA ILE A 39 8.02 -16.06 8.58
C ILE A 39 8.95 -14.92 8.20
N GLU A 40 8.38 -13.84 7.70
CA GLU A 40 9.10 -12.64 7.33
C GLU A 40 8.64 -11.47 8.21
N TYR A 41 9.59 -10.71 8.70
CA TYR A 41 9.32 -9.51 9.49
C TYR A 41 9.52 -8.28 8.62
N THR A 42 8.52 -7.40 8.58
CA THR A 42 8.62 -6.16 7.83
C THR A 42 8.12 -4.98 8.66
N MET A 43 8.69 -3.81 8.44
CA MET A 43 8.18 -2.59 9.05
C MET A 43 8.39 -1.35 8.18
N THR A 44 7.50 -0.39 8.35
CA THR A 44 7.69 0.96 7.82
C THR A 44 8.24 1.85 8.94
N SER A 45 9.33 2.56 8.67
CA SER A 45 10.00 3.41 9.65
C SER A 45 10.31 4.80 9.08
N ASN A 46 10.36 5.80 9.96
CA ASN A 46 10.92 7.12 9.64
C ASN A 46 12.43 7.21 9.87
N ALA A 47 13.09 6.11 10.14
CA ALA A 47 14.52 6.00 10.40
C ALA A 47 15.07 6.71 11.65
N MET A 48 14.25 7.46 12.41
CA MET A 48 14.72 8.27 13.56
C MET A 48 15.42 7.49 14.67
N LEU A 49 15.14 6.19 14.80
CA LEU A 49 15.68 5.30 15.84
C LEU A 49 16.46 4.12 15.24
N LEU A 50 16.84 4.17 13.97
CA LEU A 50 17.62 3.09 13.35
C LEU A 50 18.98 2.92 14.03
N ASP A 51 19.64 4.01 14.41
CA ASP A 51 20.91 4.00 15.14
C ASP A 51 20.91 3.08 16.36
N LYS A 52 19.77 2.94 17.04
CA LYS A 52 19.62 2.13 18.24
C LYS A 52 19.32 0.66 17.99
N TYR A 53 18.70 0.35 16.83
CA TYR A 53 18.10 -0.97 16.64
C TYR A 53 18.53 -1.66 15.34
N MET A 54 19.37 -1.02 14.49
CA MET A 54 19.76 -1.56 13.19
C MET A 54 20.44 -2.92 13.29
N ASP A 55 21.20 -3.18 14.36
CA ASP A 55 21.90 -4.45 14.56
C ASP A 55 20.88 -5.60 14.68
N TYR A 56 19.88 -5.43 15.51
CA TYR A 56 18.81 -6.41 15.66
C TYR A 56 17.94 -6.57 14.40
N LEU A 57 17.67 -5.46 13.72
CA LEU A 57 16.88 -5.49 12.48
C LEU A 57 17.60 -6.22 11.37
N ALA A 58 18.91 -6.02 11.26
CA ALA A 58 19.76 -6.72 10.31
C ALA A 58 19.92 -8.21 10.66
N GLU A 59 20.11 -8.53 11.94
CA GLU A 59 20.18 -9.92 12.45
C GLU A 59 18.92 -10.72 12.10
N LYS A 60 17.74 -10.10 12.30
CA LYS A 60 16.43 -10.73 12.02
C LYS A 60 15.97 -10.57 10.56
N ASN A 61 16.79 -10.03 9.69
CA ASN A 61 16.47 -9.79 8.27
C ASN A 61 15.15 -9.04 8.05
N PHE A 62 14.88 -8.00 8.84
CA PHE A 62 13.69 -7.19 8.67
C PHE A 62 13.64 -6.54 7.29
N GLY A 63 12.54 -6.72 6.55
CA GLY A 63 12.22 -5.87 5.40
C GLY A 63 11.88 -4.45 5.88
N LEU A 64 12.75 -3.48 5.61
CA LEU A 64 12.54 -2.09 5.99
C LEU A 64 12.00 -1.25 4.84
N LEU A 65 10.89 -0.57 5.08
CA LEU A 65 10.36 0.46 4.19
C LEU A 65 10.58 1.82 4.84
N ILE A 66 11.62 2.55 4.39
CA ILE A 66 11.99 3.85 4.93
C ILE A 66 11.09 4.94 4.34
N SER A 67 10.45 5.71 5.19
CA SER A 67 9.63 6.85 4.79
C SER A 67 10.51 8.08 4.55
N LEU A 68 10.73 8.44 3.28
CA LEU A 68 11.56 9.57 2.87
C LEU A 68 10.98 10.20 1.59
N ASP A 69 10.68 11.51 1.63
CA ASP A 69 9.95 12.18 0.54
C ASP A 69 10.87 12.91 -0.46
N GLY A 70 12.17 12.63 -0.43
CA GLY A 70 13.21 13.23 -1.28
C GLY A 70 14.24 14.02 -0.47
N ASN A 71 14.70 15.15 -1.01
CA ASN A 71 15.67 16.02 -0.35
C ASN A 71 15.07 16.76 0.87
N LYS A 72 15.85 17.61 1.52
CA LYS A 72 15.44 18.34 2.74
C LYS A 72 14.15 19.14 2.54
N TRP A 73 14.01 19.86 1.42
CA TRP A 73 12.80 20.62 1.11
C TRP A 73 11.61 19.70 0.85
N ASN A 74 11.81 18.67 0.05
CA ASN A 74 10.78 17.69 -0.24
C ASN A 74 10.28 16.99 1.04
N ASN A 75 11.19 16.68 1.97
CA ASN A 75 10.88 15.98 3.23
C ASN A 75 10.32 16.91 4.33
N SER A 76 10.16 18.19 4.09
CA SER A 76 9.88 19.21 5.12
C SER A 76 8.51 19.11 5.80
N TYR A 77 7.59 18.27 5.29
CA TYR A 77 6.36 17.93 6.01
C TYR A 77 6.57 16.85 7.08
N ARG A 78 7.72 16.18 7.09
CA ARG A 78 8.07 15.18 8.11
C ARG A 78 8.82 15.85 9.24
N VAL A 79 8.07 16.24 10.25
CA VAL A 79 8.60 16.88 11.46
C VAL A 79 8.52 15.94 12.67
N THR A 80 9.33 16.20 13.68
CA THR A 80 9.26 15.54 14.99
C THR A 80 8.00 15.96 15.76
N ALA A 81 7.71 15.34 16.91
CA ALA A 81 6.60 15.79 17.77
C ALA A 81 6.77 17.20 18.31
N SER A 82 8.01 17.66 18.47
CA SER A 82 8.34 19.03 18.82
C SER A 82 8.19 20.01 17.65
N GLY A 83 7.94 19.51 16.42
CA GLY A 83 7.83 20.32 15.21
C GLY A 83 9.17 20.61 14.52
N GLU A 84 10.26 19.99 14.97
CA GLU A 84 11.59 20.15 14.38
C GLU A 84 11.75 19.29 13.12
N ASP A 85 12.62 19.71 12.21
CA ASP A 85 12.98 18.97 11.01
C ASP A 85 13.65 17.62 11.38
N SER A 86 13.16 16.54 10.79
CA SER A 86 13.68 15.18 11.01
C SER A 86 14.70 14.73 9.96
N PHE A 87 14.91 15.51 8.90
CA PHE A 87 15.64 15.08 7.71
C PHE A 87 17.09 14.66 7.99
N GLU A 88 17.87 15.54 8.63
CA GLU A 88 19.31 15.30 8.84
C GLU A 88 19.56 14.01 9.66
N ARG A 89 18.77 13.80 10.71
CA ARG A 89 18.87 12.58 11.51
C ARG A 89 18.46 11.34 10.75
N ASN A 90 17.37 11.43 9.96
CA ASN A 90 16.91 10.33 9.13
C ASN A 90 17.98 9.90 8.14
N ILE A 91 18.56 10.86 7.41
CA ILE A 91 19.61 10.62 6.43
C ILE A 91 20.86 10.03 7.11
N ALA A 92 21.33 10.61 8.20
CA ALA A 92 22.49 10.09 8.93
C ALA A 92 22.30 8.63 9.36
N ASN A 93 21.12 8.29 9.86
CA ASN A 93 20.81 6.93 10.29
C ASN A 93 20.69 5.93 9.12
N VAL A 94 20.16 6.37 7.98
CA VAL A 94 20.05 5.53 6.78
C VAL A 94 21.42 5.31 6.16
N ASP A 95 22.27 6.36 6.12
CA ASP A 95 23.65 6.26 5.63
C ASP A 95 24.49 5.32 6.51
N LEU A 96 24.35 5.45 7.84
CA LEU A 96 25.01 4.55 8.79
C LEU A 96 24.57 3.09 8.61
N LEU A 97 23.27 2.85 8.36
CA LEU A 97 22.76 1.50 8.08
C LEU A 97 23.37 0.93 6.80
N LYS A 98 23.46 1.73 5.74
CA LYS A 98 24.07 1.35 4.46
C LYS A 98 25.55 1.04 4.61
N GLU A 99 26.28 1.86 5.37
CA GLU A 99 27.71 1.66 5.64
C GLU A 99 27.97 0.39 6.46
N LYS A 100 27.23 0.20 7.55
CA LYS A 100 27.44 -0.89 8.49
C LYS A 100 26.96 -2.25 7.98
N TYR A 101 25.88 -2.27 7.21
CA TYR A 101 25.21 -3.48 6.72
C TYR A 101 24.88 -3.39 5.21
N PRO A 102 25.87 -3.30 4.31
CA PRO A 102 25.63 -3.04 2.89
C PRO A 102 24.82 -4.15 2.19
N GLU A 103 25.07 -5.41 2.49
CA GLU A 103 24.31 -6.53 1.89
C GLU A 103 22.85 -6.57 2.38
N TYR A 104 22.64 -6.33 3.68
CA TYR A 104 21.30 -6.22 4.24
C TYR A 104 20.55 -5.02 3.65
N PHE A 105 21.22 -3.87 3.55
CA PHE A 105 20.66 -2.68 2.94
C PHE A 105 20.20 -2.95 1.50
N GLU A 106 21.06 -3.64 0.72
CA GLU A 106 20.73 -3.95 -0.66
C GLU A 106 19.51 -4.87 -0.79
N LYS A 107 19.42 -5.91 0.02
CA LYS A 107 18.37 -6.92 -0.09
C LYS A 107 17.05 -6.55 0.60
N HIS A 108 17.11 -5.84 1.72
CA HIS A 108 15.98 -5.70 2.64
C HIS A 108 15.49 -4.26 2.86
N VAL A 109 16.22 -3.23 2.38
CA VAL A 109 15.83 -1.83 2.58
C VAL A 109 15.26 -1.23 1.31
N ASN A 110 14.06 -0.66 1.43
CA ASN A 110 13.38 0.06 0.36
C ASN A 110 12.84 1.40 0.88
N PHE A 111 12.43 2.28 -0.04
CA PHE A 111 11.95 3.61 0.27
C PHE A 111 10.49 3.78 -0.14
N ASN A 112 9.72 4.43 0.73
CA ASN A 112 8.35 4.85 0.46
C ASN A 112 8.25 6.37 0.56
N THR A 113 7.78 6.97 -0.50
CA THR A 113 7.60 8.40 -0.64
C THR A 113 6.14 8.74 -0.82
N VAL A 114 5.71 9.82 -0.20
CA VAL A 114 4.39 10.40 -0.42
C VAL A 114 4.53 11.64 -1.29
N LEU A 115 3.79 11.68 -2.40
CA LEU A 115 3.79 12.82 -3.31
C LEU A 115 2.87 13.92 -2.78
N HIS A 116 3.37 15.14 -2.79
CA HIS A 116 2.66 16.35 -2.33
C HIS A 116 3.16 17.60 -3.10
N ASN A 117 2.71 18.79 -2.71
CA ASN A 117 3.03 20.03 -3.41
C ASN A 117 4.48 20.56 -3.23
N ARG A 118 5.33 19.85 -2.47
CA ARG A 118 6.76 20.23 -2.28
C ARG A 118 7.73 19.25 -2.94
N ASN A 119 7.22 18.26 -3.66
CA ASN A 119 8.05 17.31 -4.40
C ASN A 119 7.40 16.92 -5.73
N THR A 120 8.20 16.36 -6.61
CA THR A 120 7.77 15.75 -7.88
C THR A 120 8.30 14.33 -7.97
N VAL A 121 7.73 13.53 -8.88
CA VAL A 121 8.20 12.15 -9.12
C VAL A 121 9.68 12.16 -9.52
N ASP A 122 10.09 13.08 -10.40
CA ASP A 122 11.47 13.21 -10.88
C ASP A 122 12.46 13.50 -9.75
N GLU A 123 12.16 14.52 -8.94
CA GLU A 123 13.03 14.92 -7.85
C GLU A 123 13.23 13.79 -6.84
N VAL A 124 12.15 13.13 -6.48
CA VAL A 124 12.18 12.02 -5.51
C VAL A 124 12.94 10.83 -6.08
N PHE A 125 12.60 10.42 -7.31
CA PHE A 125 13.22 9.28 -7.96
C PHE A 125 14.73 9.50 -8.09
N LYS A 126 15.14 10.65 -8.61
CA LYS A 126 16.54 11.03 -8.78
C LYS A 126 17.29 11.04 -7.45
N PHE A 127 16.73 11.68 -6.42
CA PHE A 127 17.36 11.76 -5.10
C PHE A 127 17.62 10.38 -4.49
N ILE A 128 16.61 9.51 -4.47
CA ILE A 128 16.73 8.17 -3.87
C ILE A 128 17.67 7.28 -4.69
N LYS A 129 17.58 7.35 -6.01
CA LYS A 129 18.42 6.56 -6.92
C LYS A 129 19.91 6.96 -6.84
N GLU A 130 20.21 8.26 -6.89
CA GLU A 130 21.59 8.76 -6.83
C GLU A 130 22.26 8.47 -5.48
N ARG A 131 21.51 8.64 -4.36
CA ARG A 131 22.09 8.45 -3.03
C ARG A 131 22.17 6.99 -2.61
N TYR A 132 21.14 6.22 -2.89
CA TYR A 132 20.97 4.88 -2.33
C TYR A 132 21.01 3.75 -3.36
N GLY A 133 20.95 4.05 -4.66
CA GLY A 133 20.87 3.06 -5.74
C GLY A 133 19.52 2.35 -5.80
N LYS A 134 18.49 2.87 -5.11
CA LYS A 134 17.17 2.26 -4.95
C LYS A 134 16.10 2.97 -5.77
N GLN A 135 15.05 2.23 -6.10
CA GLN A 135 13.83 2.80 -6.70
C GLN A 135 12.79 3.04 -5.61
N PRO A 136 12.36 4.29 -5.37
CA PRO A 136 11.35 4.57 -4.37
C PRO A 136 9.97 4.09 -4.82
N ARG A 137 9.18 3.59 -3.88
CA ARG A 137 7.75 3.45 -4.07
C ARG A 137 7.08 4.79 -3.83
N ILE A 138 6.57 5.43 -4.89
CA ILE A 138 5.92 6.74 -4.80
C ILE A 138 4.41 6.55 -4.76
N THR A 139 3.75 7.17 -3.79
CA THR A 139 2.29 7.08 -3.59
C THR A 139 1.70 8.47 -3.40
N SER A 140 0.47 8.68 -3.86
CA SER A 140 -0.29 9.88 -3.51
C SER A 140 -0.70 9.88 -2.03
N LEU A 141 -1.06 11.05 -1.51
CA LEU A 141 -1.65 11.18 -0.17
C LEU A 141 -2.90 10.32 -0.04
N ASN A 142 -3.09 9.73 1.13
CA ASN A 142 -4.31 8.98 1.43
C ASN A 142 -5.51 9.91 1.50
N THR A 143 -6.55 9.61 0.74
CA THR A 143 -7.80 10.40 0.64
C THR A 143 -8.87 10.00 1.65
N THR A 144 -8.62 8.99 2.49
CA THR A 144 -9.59 8.52 3.49
C THR A 144 -9.35 9.16 4.86
N GLY A 145 -10.44 9.47 5.58
CA GLY A 145 -10.37 9.99 6.94
C GLY A 145 -9.88 11.44 7.06
N ILE A 146 -10.01 12.23 6.00
CA ILE A 146 -9.66 13.65 6.03
C ILE A 146 -10.68 14.38 6.91
N ARG A 147 -10.19 15.17 7.85
CA ARG A 147 -11.04 16.01 8.69
C ARG A 147 -11.66 17.13 7.84
N ALA A 148 -12.92 17.44 8.06
CA ALA A 148 -13.64 18.47 7.29
C ALA A 148 -12.97 19.85 7.36
N ASP A 149 -12.41 20.22 8.52
CA ASP A 149 -11.69 21.48 8.72
C ASP A 149 -10.29 21.51 8.04
N LYS A 150 -9.83 20.38 7.48
CA LYS A 150 -8.54 20.24 6.79
C LYS A 150 -8.67 19.92 5.29
N GLN A 151 -9.88 19.91 4.77
CA GLN A 151 -10.12 19.54 3.38
C GLN A 151 -9.44 20.46 2.38
N GLU A 152 -9.47 21.78 2.63
CA GLU A 152 -8.83 22.77 1.76
C GLU A 152 -7.30 22.62 1.78
N GLU A 153 -6.71 22.49 2.98
CA GLU A 153 -5.28 22.24 3.13
C GLU A 153 -4.86 20.96 2.39
N PHE A 154 -5.64 19.89 2.53
CA PHE A 154 -5.42 18.63 1.83
C PHE A 154 -5.45 18.82 0.30
N ASN A 155 -6.46 19.50 -0.24
CA ASN A 155 -6.60 19.72 -1.67
C ASN A 155 -5.40 20.51 -2.25
N ASN A 156 -4.89 21.48 -1.51
CA ASN A 156 -3.71 22.24 -1.90
C ASN A 156 -2.43 21.39 -1.93
N MET A 157 -2.33 20.39 -1.07
CA MET A 157 -1.17 19.52 -0.94
C MET A 157 -1.23 18.30 -1.86
N PHE A 158 -2.42 17.80 -2.17
CA PHE A 158 -2.62 16.57 -2.93
C PHE A 158 -2.03 16.68 -4.35
N ARG A 159 -1.29 15.64 -4.74
CA ARG A 159 -0.81 15.43 -6.11
C ARG A 159 -1.06 13.98 -6.50
N ASN A 160 -1.54 13.78 -7.72
CA ASN A 160 -1.69 12.47 -8.32
C ASN A 160 -0.35 12.04 -8.94
N VAL A 161 0.05 10.79 -8.70
CA VAL A 161 1.36 10.28 -9.20
C VAL A 161 1.36 10.18 -10.71
N ALA A 162 0.30 9.65 -11.33
CA ALA A 162 0.23 9.49 -12.78
C ALA A 162 0.26 10.86 -13.50
N ASP A 163 -0.54 11.83 -13.02
CA ASP A 163 -0.58 13.17 -13.60
C ASP A 163 0.77 13.88 -13.47
N ASN A 164 1.44 13.74 -12.33
CA ASN A 164 2.74 14.35 -12.08
C ASN A 164 3.84 13.69 -12.94
N LEU A 165 3.80 12.38 -13.08
CA LEU A 165 4.73 11.63 -13.91
C LEU A 165 4.58 12.00 -15.38
N GLN A 166 3.35 12.14 -15.90
CA GLN A 166 3.09 12.58 -17.28
C GLN A 166 3.59 13.99 -17.59
N GLN A 167 3.72 14.84 -16.59
CA GLN A 167 4.27 16.21 -16.73
C GLN A 167 5.81 16.23 -16.68
N SER A 168 6.45 15.11 -16.39
CA SER A 168 7.90 15.00 -16.35
C SER A 168 8.51 15.15 -17.75
N LYS A 169 9.68 15.81 -17.82
CA LYS A 169 10.46 15.91 -19.06
C LYS A 169 11.02 14.56 -19.50
N ASP A 170 11.36 13.72 -18.53
CA ASP A 170 11.99 12.41 -18.72
C ASP A 170 10.96 11.28 -18.57
N TYR A 171 9.69 11.54 -18.90
CA TYR A 171 8.57 10.62 -18.70
C TYR A 171 8.86 9.18 -19.16
N GLU A 172 9.29 9.00 -20.41
CA GLU A 172 9.54 7.67 -20.99
C GLU A 172 10.67 6.93 -20.26
N LEU A 173 11.73 7.64 -19.89
CA LEU A 173 12.82 7.06 -19.09
C LEU A 173 12.35 6.68 -17.69
N LEU A 174 11.58 7.55 -17.04
CA LEU A 174 11.09 7.30 -15.70
C LEU A 174 10.13 6.13 -15.61
N ILE A 175 9.17 6.01 -16.52
CA ILE A 175 8.26 4.86 -16.52
C ILE A 175 9.01 3.55 -16.72
N ASP A 176 10.03 3.55 -17.59
CA ASP A 176 10.85 2.38 -17.85
C ASP A 176 11.71 1.99 -16.64
N GLU A 177 12.36 2.97 -16.00
CA GLU A 177 13.17 2.76 -14.80
C GLU A 177 12.33 2.41 -13.57
N MET A 178 11.18 3.05 -13.36
CA MET A 178 10.26 2.74 -12.26
C MET A 178 9.60 1.38 -12.44
N PHE A 179 9.46 0.93 -13.67
CA PHE A 179 8.85 -0.33 -14.06
C PHE A 179 7.55 -0.63 -13.25
N MET A 180 7.49 -1.70 -12.47
CA MET A 180 6.29 -2.08 -11.69
C MET A 180 5.87 -1.04 -10.64
N ASN A 181 6.72 -0.07 -10.32
CA ASN A 181 6.38 1.07 -9.48
C ASN A 181 5.76 2.23 -10.29
N SER A 182 5.80 2.19 -11.64
CA SER A 182 5.08 3.15 -12.46
C SER A 182 3.60 2.77 -12.58
N PRO A 183 2.69 3.75 -12.65
CA PRO A 183 1.27 3.50 -12.88
C PRO A 183 1.00 2.73 -14.17
N GLU A 184 1.74 3.02 -15.22
CA GLU A 184 1.58 2.45 -16.56
C GLU A 184 1.87 0.94 -16.59
N TYR A 185 3.05 0.53 -16.12
CA TYR A 185 3.41 -0.89 -16.05
C TYR A 185 2.54 -1.64 -15.04
N HIS A 186 2.17 -0.99 -13.94
CA HIS A 186 1.23 -1.59 -12.98
C HIS A 186 -0.14 -1.85 -13.61
N ASP A 187 -0.69 -0.90 -14.37
CA ASP A 187 -1.95 -1.06 -15.11
C ASP A 187 -1.85 -2.19 -16.14
N VAL A 188 -0.76 -2.24 -16.92
CA VAL A 188 -0.52 -3.33 -17.88
C VAL A 188 -0.42 -4.68 -17.19
N CYS A 189 0.27 -4.77 -16.06
CA CYS A 189 0.34 -6.00 -15.28
C CYS A 189 -1.05 -6.47 -14.84
N LEU A 190 -1.89 -5.55 -14.33
CA LEU A 190 -3.27 -5.87 -13.95
C LEU A 190 -4.12 -6.26 -15.15
N PHE A 191 -3.94 -5.59 -16.29
CA PHE A 191 -4.62 -5.91 -17.53
C PHE A 191 -4.26 -7.31 -18.02
N LEU A 192 -2.98 -7.64 -18.12
CA LEU A 192 -2.51 -8.94 -18.55
C LEU A 192 -2.96 -10.04 -17.57
N TYR A 193 -2.83 -9.81 -16.27
CA TYR A 193 -3.31 -10.75 -15.26
C TYR A 193 -4.79 -11.12 -15.44
N LYS A 194 -5.63 -10.17 -15.86
CA LYS A 194 -7.08 -10.40 -15.99
C LYS A 194 -7.52 -10.90 -17.35
N TYR A 195 -6.81 -10.56 -18.41
CA TYR A 195 -7.31 -10.81 -19.79
C TYR A 195 -6.41 -11.72 -20.61
N ASN A 196 -5.17 -11.99 -20.20
CA ASN A 196 -4.27 -12.87 -20.94
C ASN A 196 -4.56 -14.37 -20.71
N GLN A 197 -5.19 -14.73 -19.61
CA GLN A 197 -5.44 -16.12 -19.18
C GLN A 197 -4.16 -16.97 -18.93
N ASN A 198 -2.97 -16.40 -19.10
CA ASN A 198 -1.67 -17.04 -18.88
C ASN A 198 -0.95 -16.52 -17.63
N VAL A 199 -1.54 -15.54 -16.94
CA VAL A 199 -0.97 -14.92 -15.74
C VAL A 199 -1.84 -15.24 -14.54
N TYR A 200 -1.26 -15.86 -13.51
CA TYR A 200 -1.95 -16.25 -12.28
C TYR A 200 -1.18 -15.72 -11.08
N ARG A 201 -1.85 -15.23 -10.06
CA ARG A 201 -1.24 -14.75 -8.81
C ARG A 201 -0.80 -15.88 -7.89
N SER A 202 -1.50 -17.02 -8.00
CA SER A 202 -1.25 -18.19 -7.17
C SER A 202 -1.78 -19.44 -7.87
N TYR A 203 -1.38 -20.61 -7.39
CA TYR A 203 -1.96 -21.88 -7.84
C TYR A 203 -3.47 -21.95 -7.65
N ASN A 204 -4.02 -21.30 -6.62
CA ASN A 204 -5.46 -21.25 -6.39
C ASN A 204 -6.21 -20.51 -7.51
N ASP A 205 -5.61 -19.48 -8.11
CA ASP A 205 -6.21 -18.77 -9.24
C ASP A 205 -6.36 -19.70 -10.47
N LEU A 206 -5.42 -20.60 -10.67
CA LEU A 206 -5.47 -21.61 -11.73
C LEU A 206 -6.70 -22.52 -11.58
N PHE A 207 -7.01 -22.91 -10.33
CA PHE A 207 -8.19 -23.72 -10.03
C PHE A 207 -9.48 -22.91 -9.98
N ALA A 208 -9.43 -21.62 -9.69
CA ALA A 208 -10.58 -20.72 -9.63
C ALA A 208 -11.22 -20.49 -11.01
N LEU A 209 -10.45 -20.57 -12.10
CA LEU A 209 -10.98 -20.51 -13.47
C LEU A 209 -12.00 -21.61 -13.77
N LEU A 210 -11.95 -22.71 -13.03
CA LEU A 210 -12.87 -23.84 -13.18
C LEU A 210 -14.15 -23.67 -12.34
N LYS A 211 -14.26 -22.63 -11.50
CA LYS A 211 -15.37 -22.41 -10.57
C LYS A 211 -15.91 -20.97 -10.65
N ALA A 212 -16.39 -20.58 -11.84
CA ALA A 212 -16.93 -19.23 -12.07
C ALA A 212 -18.18 -18.86 -11.24
N GLU A 213 -18.76 -19.80 -10.50
CA GLU A 213 -20.04 -19.62 -9.79
C GLU A 213 -19.95 -18.79 -8.51
N ASN A 214 -18.76 -18.63 -7.92
CA ASN A 214 -18.57 -17.97 -6.63
C ASN A 214 -17.79 -16.64 -6.72
N TYR A 215 -17.91 -15.91 -7.81
CA TYR A 215 -17.19 -14.66 -7.98
C TYR A 215 -17.81 -13.54 -7.14
N ILE A 216 -16.99 -12.93 -6.27
CA ILE A 216 -17.34 -11.75 -5.50
C ILE A 216 -16.87 -10.51 -6.29
N PRO A 217 -17.78 -9.68 -6.82
CA PRO A 217 -17.42 -8.55 -7.67
C PRO A 217 -16.91 -7.35 -6.87
N THR A 218 -15.96 -7.56 -5.99
CA THR A 218 -15.24 -6.48 -5.32
C THR A 218 -13.75 -6.80 -5.32
N GLY A 219 -12.92 -5.81 -5.63
CA GLY A 219 -11.47 -5.89 -5.50
C GLY A 219 -10.99 -5.85 -4.05
N GLY A 220 -11.93 -5.83 -3.11
CA GLY A 220 -11.65 -5.82 -1.69
C GLY A 220 -11.12 -7.16 -1.21
N CYS A 221 -10.21 -7.11 -0.24
CA CYS A 221 -9.79 -8.30 0.46
C CYS A 221 -10.96 -8.85 1.28
N THR A 222 -11.28 -10.12 1.11
CA THR A 222 -12.16 -10.82 2.03
C THR A 222 -11.52 -10.78 3.42
N PRO A 223 -12.27 -10.51 4.49
CA PRO A 223 -11.73 -10.55 5.84
C PRO A 223 -10.95 -11.85 6.10
N PHE A 224 -9.74 -11.72 6.65
CA PHE A 224 -8.80 -12.82 6.95
C PHE A 224 -8.14 -13.52 5.76
N ASP A 225 -8.46 -13.17 4.51
CA ASP A 225 -7.85 -13.80 3.33
C ASP A 225 -6.35 -13.45 3.20
N ARG A 226 -6.02 -12.18 3.37
CA ARG A 226 -4.64 -11.69 3.16
C ARG A 226 -4.03 -11.01 4.36
N LYS A 227 -4.86 -10.39 5.20
CA LYS A 227 -4.38 -9.48 6.23
C LYS A 227 -5.32 -9.45 7.43
N ILE A 228 -4.71 -9.34 8.60
CA ILE A 228 -5.36 -8.96 9.84
C ILE A 228 -4.63 -7.72 10.35
N PHE A 229 -5.36 -6.68 10.65
CA PHE A 229 -4.80 -5.45 11.22
C PHE A 229 -5.39 -5.21 12.60
N ILE A 230 -4.53 -5.05 13.60
CA ILE A 230 -4.93 -4.77 14.97
C ILE A 230 -4.51 -3.34 15.30
N THR A 231 -5.48 -2.52 15.68
CA THR A 231 -5.23 -1.13 16.09
C THR A 231 -4.58 -1.09 17.48
N VAL A 232 -4.02 0.06 17.86
CA VAL A 232 -3.45 0.27 19.21
C VAL A 232 -4.48 0.09 20.33
N ASN A 233 -5.77 0.18 20.03
CA ASN A 233 -6.87 -0.03 20.97
C ASN A 233 -7.46 -1.45 20.88
N GLY A 234 -6.73 -2.40 20.29
CA GLY A 234 -7.14 -3.79 20.16
C GLY A 234 -8.23 -4.08 19.12
N LYS A 235 -8.72 -3.09 18.37
CA LYS A 235 -9.75 -3.32 17.35
C LYS A 235 -9.16 -4.09 16.18
N VAL A 236 -9.81 -5.17 15.77
CA VAL A 236 -9.43 -6.00 14.62
C VAL A 236 -10.11 -5.48 13.36
N LEU A 237 -9.33 -5.27 12.31
CA LEU A 237 -9.79 -4.81 10.99
C LEU A 237 -9.23 -5.72 9.90
N ALA A 238 -9.89 -5.78 8.75
CA ALA A 238 -9.38 -6.49 7.57
C ALA A 238 -8.14 -5.79 6.96
N CYS A 239 -7.96 -4.48 7.19
CA CYS A 239 -6.86 -3.69 6.63
C CYS A 239 -6.70 -2.38 7.38
N GLU A 240 -5.48 -1.83 7.40
CA GLU A 240 -5.15 -0.53 7.98
C GLU A 240 -5.76 0.69 7.24
N ARG A 241 -6.29 0.48 6.04
CA ARG A 241 -6.81 1.54 5.16
C ARG A 241 -8.30 1.79 5.30
N ILE A 242 -9.03 0.90 5.99
CA ILE A 242 -10.48 1.00 6.15
C ILE A 242 -10.85 1.73 7.44
N GLY A 243 -12.05 2.30 7.48
CA GLY A 243 -12.57 2.96 8.67
C GLY A 243 -12.79 2.00 9.84
N GLN A 244 -12.62 2.50 11.06
CA GLN A 244 -12.76 1.68 12.28
C GLN A 244 -14.21 1.20 12.54
N GLN A 245 -15.21 1.78 11.87
CA GLN A 245 -16.59 1.30 11.89
C GLN A 245 -16.74 -0.10 11.30
N TYR A 246 -15.82 -0.52 10.42
CA TYR A 246 -15.81 -1.86 9.81
C TYR A 246 -15.00 -2.87 10.64
N GLY A 247 -15.03 -2.72 11.98
CA GLY A 247 -14.33 -3.63 12.89
C GLY A 247 -14.88 -5.05 12.83
N LEU A 248 -13.97 -6.03 12.84
CA LEU A 248 -14.28 -7.46 12.81
C LEU A 248 -14.39 -8.06 14.22
N GLY A 249 -13.80 -7.39 15.21
CA GLY A 249 -13.75 -7.82 16.60
C GLY A 249 -12.79 -6.99 17.41
N VAL A 250 -12.55 -7.42 18.64
CA VAL A 250 -11.64 -6.75 19.58
C VAL A 250 -10.71 -7.77 20.23
N VAL A 251 -9.43 -7.44 20.32
CA VAL A 251 -8.44 -8.13 21.14
C VAL A 251 -8.36 -7.42 22.48
N ASN A 252 -8.63 -8.14 23.55
CA ASN A 252 -8.52 -7.65 24.92
C ASN A 252 -7.56 -8.57 25.70
N PRO A 253 -6.62 -8.05 26.50
CA PRO A 253 -5.74 -8.87 27.31
C PRO A 253 -6.45 -9.78 28.31
N GLU A 254 -7.63 -9.37 28.75
CA GLU A 254 -8.39 -10.03 29.83
C GLU A 254 -9.36 -11.11 29.33
N THR A 255 -9.65 -11.12 28.01
CA THR A 255 -10.63 -12.05 27.44
C THR A 255 -10.08 -12.70 26.16
N PRO A 256 -10.49 -13.94 25.86
CA PRO A 256 -10.19 -14.54 24.55
C PRO A 256 -10.67 -13.65 23.41
N VAL A 257 -9.98 -13.73 22.27
CA VAL A 257 -10.37 -13.01 21.07
C VAL A 257 -11.74 -13.53 20.62
N ASP A 258 -12.74 -12.65 20.65
CA ASP A 258 -14.08 -12.98 20.14
C ASP A 258 -14.21 -12.49 18.69
N LEU A 259 -14.22 -13.45 17.78
CA LEU A 259 -14.44 -13.25 16.34
C LEU A 259 -15.66 -14.06 15.90
N SER A 260 -16.80 -13.41 15.80
CA SER A 260 -17.99 -14.06 15.23
C SER A 260 -17.92 -14.04 13.70
N PHE A 261 -17.46 -15.14 13.09
CA PHE A 261 -17.37 -15.25 11.61
C PHE A 261 -18.73 -15.06 10.94
N GLN A 262 -19.83 -15.48 11.58
CA GLN A 262 -21.17 -15.25 11.04
C GLN A 262 -21.50 -13.76 10.96
N LYS A 263 -21.28 -12.99 12.03
CA LYS A 263 -21.51 -11.53 12.02
C LYS A 263 -20.62 -10.81 10.99
N ILE A 264 -19.38 -11.29 10.83
CA ILE A 264 -18.45 -10.74 9.83
C ILE A 264 -18.96 -11.01 8.42
N ALA A 265 -19.42 -12.23 8.14
CA ALA A 265 -20.00 -12.59 6.85
C ALA A 265 -21.29 -11.78 6.57
N ASP A 266 -22.18 -11.67 7.54
CA ASP A 266 -23.43 -10.91 7.41
C ASP A 266 -23.16 -9.42 7.11
N MET A 267 -22.22 -8.82 7.82
CA MET A 267 -21.78 -7.42 7.56
C MET A 267 -21.20 -7.29 6.16
N HIS A 268 -20.34 -8.19 5.76
CA HIS A 268 -19.71 -8.16 4.43
C HIS A 268 -20.76 -8.29 3.33
N ASN A 269 -21.67 -9.25 3.46
CA ASN A 269 -22.76 -9.47 2.52
C ASN A 269 -23.73 -8.29 2.46
N HIS A 270 -24.06 -7.67 3.59
CA HIS A 270 -24.89 -6.47 3.63
C HIS A 270 -24.34 -5.35 2.76
N TYR A 271 -23.03 -5.06 2.83
CA TYR A 271 -22.41 -4.03 1.99
C TYR A 271 -22.31 -4.44 0.53
N LEU A 272 -22.05 -5.71 0.25
CA LEU A 272 -22.05 -6.24 -1.11
C LEU A 272 -23.42 -6.08 -1.78
N ASP A 273 -24.49 -6.38 -1.05
CA ASP A 273 -25.86 -6.30 -1.58
C ASP A 273 -26.24 -4.86 -1.98
N LYS A 274 -25.76 -3.85 -1.27
CA LYS A 274 -25.94 -2.45 -1.66
C LYS A 274 -25.31 -2.11 -3.01
N LEU A 275 -24.24 -2.79 -3.38
CA LEU A 275 -23.49 -2.54 -4.62
C LEU A 275 -23.89 -3.47 -5.76
N ARG A 276 -24.55 -4.58 -5.47
CA ARG A 276 -24.85 -5.69 -6.41
C ARG A 276 -25.50 -5.23 -7.73
N ALA A 277 -26.44 -4.31 -7.65
CA ALA A 277 -27.13 -3.79 -8.84
C ALA A 277 -26.18 -3.07 -9.81
N GLN A 278 -25.26 -2.28 -9.28
CA GLN A 278 -24.23 -1.58 -10.08
C GLN A 278 -23.19 -2.57 -10.62
N CYS A 279 -22.76 -3.53 -9.79
CA CYS A 279 -21.77 -4.53 -10.18
C CYS A 279 -22.23 -5.38 -11.36
N LYS A 280 -23.51 -5.74 -11.44
CA LYS A 280 -24.08 -6.51 -12.56
C LYS A 280 -23.96 -5.83 -13.92
N THR A 281 -23.88 -4.50 -13.97
CA THR A 281 -23.78 -3.71 -15.19
C THR A 281 -22.40 -3.06 -15.39
N CYS A 282 -21.46 -3.32 -14.46
CA CYS A 282 -20.10 -2.80 -14.51
C CYS A 282 -19.22 -3.67 -15.40
N TYR A 283 -18.61 -3.10 -16.42
CA TYR A 283 -17.70 -3.82 -17.32
C TYR A 283 -16.41 -4.30 -16.66
N MET A 284 -16.00 -3.67 -15.54
CA MET A 284 -14.86 -4.10 -14.73
C MET A 284 -15.24 -5.07 -13.60
N SER A 285 -16.47 -5.58 -13.54
CA SER A 285 -16.94 -6.41 -12.43
C SER A 285 -16.05 -7.63 -12.18
N GLN A 286 -15.63 -8.34 -13.23
CA GLN A 286 -14.77 -9.53 -13.14
C GLN A 286 -13.30 -9.22 -12.80
N SER A 287 -12.86 -7.98 -13.01
CA SER A 287 -11.51 -7.51 -12.73
C SER A 287 -11.49 -6.38 -11.70
N CYS A 288 -12.55 -6.27 -10.90
CA CYS A 288 -12.75 -5.18 -9.95
C CYS A 288 -11.62 -5.11 -8.92
N MET A 289 -10.99 -3.94 -8.82
CA MET A 289 -9.98 -3.61 -7.81
C MET A 289 -10.49 -2.64 -6.74
N GLN A 290 -11.77 -2.23 -6.83
CA GLN A 290 -12.38 -1.30 -5.89
C GLN A 290 -12.67 -1.99 -4.56
N CYS A 291 -12.02 -1.53 -3.49
CA CYS A 291 -12.37 -1.94 -2.14
C CYS A 291 -13.70 -1.30 -1.73
N MET A 292 -14.70 -2.10 -1.34
CA MET A 292 -16.00 -1.56 -0.93
C MET A 292 -15.91 -0.67 0.31
N TYR A 293 -15.07 -0.99 1.27
CA TYR A 293 -14.89 -0.22 2.51
C TYR A 293 -14.26 1.16 2.33
N THR A 294 -13.75 1.46 1.13
CA THR A 294 -13.24 2.79 0.76
C THR A 294 -14.26 3.63 -0.01
N ILE A 295 -15.46 3.09 -0.24
CA ILE A 295 -16.56 3.81 -0.90
C ILE A 295 -17.19 4.76 0.13
N ASN A 296 -17.25 6.03 -0.22
CA ASN A 296 -17.88 7.03 0.62
C ASN A 296 -19.36 6.70 0.81
N GLN A 297 -19.87 6.97 2.01
CA GLN A 297 -21.28 6.77 2.37
C GLN A 297 -21.77 5.31 2.29
N LEU A 298 -20.88 4.33 2.40
CA LEU A 298 -21.26 2.91 2.39
C LEU A 298 -22.30 2.57 3.47
N ASP A 299 -22.26 3.28 4.61
CA ASP A 299 -23.23 3.15 5.72
C ASP A 299 -24.52 3.96 5.51
N SER A 300 -24.59 4.81 4.48
CA SER A 300 -25.76 5.64 4.19
C SER A 300 -26.96 4.79 3.74
N SER A 301 -28.16 5.30 3.99
CA SER A 301 -29.40 4.79 3.42
C SER A 301 -29.61 5.23 1.97
N GLU A 302 -28.86 6.21 1.49
CA GLU A 302 -28.94 6.73 0.12
C GLU A 302 -28.34 5.75 -0.90
N LYS A 303 -28.70 5.96 -2.18
CA LYS A 303 -28.16 5.16 -3.28
C LYS A 303 -26.65 5.44 -3.44
N ILE A 304 -25.84 4.45 -3.11
CA ILE A 304 -24.39 4.51 -3.18
C ILE A 304 -23.94 4.53 -4.65
N LYS A 305 -22.99 5.42 -4.97
CA LYS A 305 -22.29 5.39 -6.26
C LYS A 305 -20.91 4.80 -6.06
N CYS A 306 -20.64 3.69 -6.75
CA CYS A 306 -19.30 3.09 -6.76
C CYS A 306 -18.35 3.96 -7.60
N PRO A 307 -17.25 4.49 -7.04
CA PRO A 307 -16.28 5.28 -7.80
C PRO A 307 -15.53 4.46 -8.87
N GLY A 308 -15.45 3.14 -8.71
CA GLY A 308 -14.86 2.21 -9.69
C GLY A 308 -15.87 1.70 -10.73
N PHE A 309 -17.11 2.22 -10.75
CA PHE A 309 -18.09 1.80 -11.75
C PHE A 309 -17.63 2.20 -13.15
N THR A 310 -17.53 1.22 -14.04
CA THR A 310 -17.01 1.39 -15.40
C THR A 310 -18.10 1.00 -16.40
N ASN A 311 -18.55 1.96 -17.20
CA ASN A 311 -19.45 1.73 -18.31
C ASN A 311 -18.68 1.20 -19.55
N ARG A 312 -19.38 0.95 -20.65
CA ARG A 312 -18.82 0.41 -21.89
C ARG A 312 -17.72 1.32 -22.49
N GLU A 313 -17.96 2.62 -22.49
CA GLU A 313 -17.04 3.59 -23.11
C GLU A 313 -15.76 3.73 -22.27
N ASP A 314 -15.90 3.80 -20.96
CA ASP A 314 -14.75 3.83 -20.01
C ASP A 314 -13.92 2.56 -20.12
N PHE A 315 -14.59 1.41 -20.27
CA PHE A 315 -13.91 0.13 -20.47
C PHE A 315 -13.17 0.08 -21.80
N ALA A 316 -13.78 0.57 -22.89
CA ALA A 316 -13.10 0.67 -24.17
C ALA A 316 -11.85 1.54 -24.09
N ARG A 317 -11.92 2.69 -23.38
CA ARG A 317 -10.76 3.55 -23.13
C ARG A 317 -9.67 2.83 -22.34
N TYR A 318 -10.05 2.08 -21.30
CA TYR A 318 -9.12 1.28 -20.50
C TYR A 318 -8.38 0.25 -21.35
N VAL A 319 -9.09 -0.51 -22.18
CA VAL A 319 -8.49 -1.51 -23.08
C VAL A 319 -7.56 -0.84 -24.10
N SER A 320 -8.04 0.21 -24.80
CA SER A 320 -7.24 0.96 -25.77
C SER A 320 -5.95 1.49 -25.16
N ARG A 321 -6.00 2.07 -23.96
CA ARG A 321 -4.81 2.62 -23.29
C ARG A 321 -3.76 1.53 -23.04
N ASN A 322 -4.17 0.37 -22.50
CA ASN A 322 -3.22 -0.71 -22.23
C ASN A 322 -2.64 -1.32 -23.51
N LEU A 323 -3.45 -1.51 -24.54
CA LEU A 323 -2.97 -2.00 -25.83
C LEU A 323 -2.01 -1.00 -26.48
N SER A 324 -2.37 0.29 -26.54
CA SER A 324 -1.50 1.33 -27.10
C SER A 324 -0.19 1.48 -26.32
N PHE A 325 -0.20 1.26 -25.00
CA PHE A 325 1.03 1.24 -24.22
C PHE A 325 1.94 0.09 -24.67
N MET A 326 1.40 -1.12 -24.80
CA MET A 326 2.19 -2.29 -25.23
C MET A 326 2.68 -2.15 -26.69
N GLU A 327 1.93 -1.48 -27.56
CA GLU A 327 2.39 -1.16 -28.94
C GLU A 327 3.60 -0.21 -28.92
N LYS A 328 3.60 0.79 -28.03
CA LYS A 328 4.71 1.74 -27.87
C LYS A 328 5.92 1.12 -27.16
N HIS A 329 5.68 0.15 -26.27
CA HIS A 329 6.69 -0.53 -25.46
C HIS A 329 6.67 -2.03 -25.77
N PRO A 330 7.23 -2.50 -26.90
CA PRO A 330 7.09 -3.89 -27.35
C PRO A 330 7.62 -4.93 -26.34
N THR A 331 8.59 -4.56 -25.49
CA THR A 331 9.14 -5.42 -24.45
C THR A 331 8.31 -5.46 -23.16
N ALA A 332 7.28 -4.62 -23.06
CA ALA A 332 6.48 -4.52 -21.82
C ALA A 332 5.82 -5.85 -21.42
N TYR A 333 5.32 -6.59 -22.43
CA TYR A 333 4.70 -7.91 -22.17
C TYR A 333 5.72 -8.90 -21.57
N GLU A 334 6.87 -9.05 -22.20
CA GLU A 334 7.93 -9.97 -21.75
C GLU A 334 8.41 -9.59 -20.35
N ARG A 335 8.72 -8.32 -20.13
CA ARG A 335 9.19 -7.81 -18.83
C ARG A 335 8.18 -8.08 -17.71
N VAL A 336 6.88 -7.87 -17.95
CA VAL A 336 5.83 -8.14 -16.96
C VAL A 336 5.73 -9.64 -16.68
N MET A 337 5.82 -10.48 -17.72
CA MET A 337 5.75 -11.94 -17.56
C MET A 337 6.95 -12.50 -16.78
N GLU A 338 8.14 -11.96 -16.96
CA GLU A 338 9.33 -12.36 -16.20
C GLU A 338 9.17 -12.12 -14.70
N VAL A 339 8.54 -11.00 -14.30
CA VAL A 339 8.29 -10.70 -12.87
C VAL A 339 7.25 -11.65 -12.27
N VAL A 340 6.28 -12.08 -13.06
CA VAL A 340 5.20 -12.97 -12.59
C VAL A 340 5.67 -14.43 -12.47
N LEU A 341 6.69 -14.82 -13.25
CA LEU A 341 7.21 -16.19 -13.28
C LEU A 341 8.34 -16.46 -12.25
N ASN A 342 8.92 -15.41 -11.68
CA ASN A 342 9.95 -15.48 -10.64
C ASN A 342 9.37 -15.18 -9.26
#